data_2eeb7e1fa544803492f77d9bb2eb3eb3
#
_entry.id   2eeb7e1fa544803492f77d9bb2eb3eb3
#
_cell.length_a   1.000
_cell.length_b   1.000
_cell.length_c   1.000
_cell.angle_alpha   90.00
_cell.angle_beta   90.00
_cell.angle_gamma   90.00
#
_symmetry.space_group_name_H-M   'P 1'
#
loop_
_entity.id
_entity.type
_entity.pdbx_description
1 polymer ?
#
loop_
_entity_poly.entity_id
_entity_poly.type
_entity_poly.pdbx_seq_one_letter_code
_entity_poly.pdbx_strand_id
1 'polypeptide(L)'
;MEYKYLGNFSWLLDNKLAGCDLPGRYNHIDDDLDYLHSRGVRALVSLTEQKLSSPKLKKFSYLHMPIVDMTAPGEQQIDSFVRFVDRMWAEKKPSVVHCHAGIGRTGTMLACYLVSKGNEPPKALELLKQKRGYGLFTPEQYEAVELYFWRKKAASSRRK
;
A
#
# COMPACT_ATOMS: atom_id res chain seq x y z
N MET A 1 20.67 5.05 22.18
CA MET A 1 19.72 5.86 21.40
C MET A 1 19.04 4.95 20.40
N GLU A 2 17.78 4.65 20.62
CA GLU A 2 17.04 3.88 19.63
C GLU A 2 16.83 4.71 18.39
N TYR A 3 17.35 4.23 17.28
CA TYR A 3 17.03 4.77 15.99
C TYR A 3 15.54 4.57 15.76
N LYS A 4 14.78 5.65 15.72
CA LYS A 4 13.44 5.58 15.19
C LYS A 4 13.55 5.39 13.68
N TYR A 5 13.47 4.16 13.29
CA TYR A 5 13.30 3.85 11.87
C TYR A 5 11.97 4.39 11.37
N LEU A 6 11.80 4.36 10.06
CA LEU A 6 10.56 4.69 9.38
C LEU A 6 9.33 4.12 10.13
N GLY A 7 8.40 4.99 10.48
CA GLY A 7 7.23 4.61 11.26
C GLY A 7 6.25 3.72 10.51
N ASN A 8 5.51 2.92 11.26
CA ASN A 8 4.44 2.05 10.74
C ASN A 8 4.86 1.12 9.60
N PHE A 9 6.17 0.80 9.49
CA PHE A 9 6.57 -0.22 8.54
C PHE A 9 6.16 -1.59 9.05
N SER A 10 5.33 -2.28 8.28
CA SER A 10 4.96 -3.67 8.56
C SER A 10 4.58 -4.40 7.28
N TRP A 11 4.97 -5.66 7.23
CA TRP A 11 4.56 -6.54 6.14
C TRP A 11 3.10 -6.96 6.31
N LEU A 12 2.31 -6.75 5.27
CA LEU A 12 0.99 -7.36 5.16
C LEU A 12 1.12 -8.79 4.65
N LEU A 13 1.92 -8.96 3.61
CA LEU A 13 2.31 -10.26 3.07
C LEU A 13 3.83 -10.34 3.15
N ASP A 14 4.33 -11.29 3.92
CA ASP A 14 5.74 -11.37 4.26
C ASP A 14 6.63 -11.35 3.01
N ASN A 15 7.57 -10.43 2.99
CA ASN A 15 8.55 -10.24 1.92
C ASN A 15 7.93 -9.98 0.53
N LYS A 16 6.66 -9.57 0.48
CA LYS A 16 5.95 -9.28 -0.78
C LYS A 16 5.33 -7.89 -0.80
N LEU A 17 4.58 -7.54 0.25
CA LEU A 17 3.83 -6.28 0.29
C LEU A 17 3.76 -5.74 1.70
N ALA A 18 4.21 -4.51 1.87
CA ALA A 18 4.23 -3.80 3.14
C ALA A 18 3.56 -2.43 3.03
N GLY A 19 3.28 -1.84 4.17
CA GLY A 19 2.89 -0.44 4.30
C GLY A 19 3.81 0.27 5.27
N CYS A 20 3.87 1.60 5.14
CA CYS A 20 4.63 2.45 6.06
C CYS A 20 4.07 3.87 6.04
N ASP A 21 4.54 4.72 6.96
CA ASP A 21 4.23 6.14 6.88
C ASP A 21 5.17 6.87 5.88
N LEU A 22 5.01 8.17 5.76
CA LEU A 22 5.76 8.97 4.78
C LEU A 22 7.26 8.90 5.03
N PRO A 23 8.06 8.39 4.08
CA PRO A 23 9.51 8.49 4.16
C PRO A 23 9.95 9.96 4.27
N GLY A 24 10.80 10.25 5.23
CA GLY A 24 11.24 11.61 5.51
C GLY A 24 10.38 12.36 6.52
N ARG A 25 9.33 11.72 7.07
CA ARG A 25 8.45 12.36 8.06
C ARG A 25 9.17 12.66 9.38
N TYR A 26 9.94 11.71 9.87
CA TYR A 26 10.63 11.82 11.17
C TYR A 26 12.15 11.79 11.04
N ASN A 27 12.67 11.21 9.99
CA ASN A 27 14.09 11.09 9.70
C ASN A 27 14.38 11.71 8.35
N HIS A 28 15.66 11.81 7.99
CA HIS A 28 16.02 12.18 6.63
C HIS A 28 15.48 11.12 5.65
N ILE A 29 14.91 11.55 4.53
CA ILE A 29 14.32 10.64 3.55
C ILE A 29 15.31 9.59 3.05
N ASP A 30 16.57 9.96 2.88
CA ASP A 30 17.60 9.03 2.41
C ASP A 30 17.81 7.87 3.39
N ASP A 31 17.75 8.14 4.69
CA ASP A 31 17.88 7.11 5.72
C ASP A 31 16.67 6.17 5.72
N ASP A 32 15.48 6.72 5.55
CA ASP A 32 14.26 5.92 5.46
C ASP A 32 14.26 5.03 4.21
N LEU A 33 14.74 5.55 3.08
CA LEU A 33 14.86 4.75 1.86
C LEU A 33 15.93 3.66 2.00
N ASP A 34 17.04 3.95 2.64
CA ASP A 34 18.05 2.93 2.95
C ASP A 34 17.49 1.83 3.86
N TYR A 35 16.68 2.23 4.86
CA TYR A 35 16.02 1.26 5.74
C TYR A 35 15.08 0.34 4.95
N LEU A 36 14.24 0.90 4.09
CA LEU A 36 13.34 0.10 3.25
C LEU A 36 14.12 -0.87 2.38
N HIS A 37 15.19 -0.40 1.75
CA HIS A 37 16.05 -1.25 0.94
C HIS A 37 16.68 -2.38 1.75
N SER A 38 17.13 -2.10 2.98
CA SER A 38 17.68 -3.09 3.89
C SER A 38 16.68 -4.17 4.31
N ARG A 39 15.38 -3.84 4.27
CA ARG A 39 14.29 -4.78 4.57
C ARG A 39 13.87 -5.60 3.35
N GLY A 40 14.54 -5.43 2.23
CA GLY A 40 14.26 -6.19 1.02
C GLY A 40 13.31 -5.50 0.05
N VAL A 41 12.81 -4.31 0.36
CA VAL A 41 11.89 -3.57 -0.52
C VAL A 41 12.64 -3.12 -1.78
N ARG A 42 12.01 -3.33 -2.94
CA ARG A 42 12.57 -2.95 -4.25
C ARG A 42 11.59 -2.15 -5.12
N ALA A 43 10.35 -2.01 -4.65
CA ALA A 43 9.33 -1.21 -5.32
C ALA A 43 8.61 -0.36 -4.29
N LEU A 44 8.24 0.87 -4.67
CA LEU A 44 7.64 1.82 -3.74
C LEU A 44 6.48 2.56 -4.41
N VAL A 45 5.34 2.61 -3.73
CA VAL A 45 4.15 3.32 -4.19
C VAL A 45 3.86 4.46 -3.23
N SER A 46 3.84 5.69 -3.73
CA SER A 46 3.45 6.88 -2.97
C SER A 46 2.01 7.26 -3.27
N LEU A 47 1.19 7.33 -2.23
CA LEU A 47 -0.22 7.75 -2.32
C LEU A 47 -0.42 9.21 -1.91
N THR A 48 0.64 9.89 -1.50
CA THR A 48 0.59 11.29 -1.10
C THR A 48 0.40 12.21 -2.31
N GLU A 49 -0.16 13.38 -2.06
CA GLU A 49 -0.39 14.37 -3.12
C GLU A 49 0.91 14.80 -3.78
N GLN A 50 2.00 14.93 -3.00
CA GLN A 50 3.33 15.18 -3.51
C GLN A 50 4.13 13.87 -3.62
N LYS A 51 4.88 13.76 -4.70
CA LYS A 51 5.79 12.62 -4.87
C LYS A 51 7.05 12.80 -4.02
N LEU A 52 7.72 11.70 -3.71
CA LEU A 52 9.00 11.73 -3.03
C LEU A 52 10.08 12.31 -3.94
N SER A 53 11.09 12.92 -3.33
CA SER A 53 12.26 13.44 -4.03
C SER A 53 13.53 13.03 -3.28
N SER A 54 14.32 12.16 -3.89
CA SER A 54 15.62 11.73 -3.38
C SER A 54 16.37 10.99 -4.48
N PRO A 55 17.71 11.16 -4.56
CA PRO A 55 18.53 10.35 -5.48
C PRO A 55 18.43 8.85 -5.20
N LYS A 56 18.11 8.46 -3.97
CA LYS A 56 18.01 7.05 -3.56
C LYS A 56 16.75 6.35 -4.09
N LEU A 57 15.77 7.10 -4.60
CA LEU A 57 14.61 6.51 -5.29
C LEU A 57 15.01 5.66 -6.51
N LYS A 58 16.18 5.90 -7.09
CA LYS A 58 16.70 5.09 -8.20
C LYS A 58 16.89 3.62 -7.87
N LYS A 59 16.98 3.28 -6.58
CA LYS A 59 17.09 1.90 -6.12
C LYS A 59 15.77 1.13 -6.15
N PHE A 60 14.67 1.82 -6.44
CA PHE A 60 13.31 1.27 -6.41
C PHE A 60 12.62 1.47 -7.76
N SER A 61 11.74 0.53 -8.10
CA SER A 61 10.70 0.82 -9.09
C SER A 61 9.65 1.69 -8.39
N TYR A 62 9.45 2.91 -8.87
CA TYR A 62 8.67 3.92 -8.17
C TYR A 62 7.38 4.24 -8.91
N LEU A 63 6.26 4.22 -8.18
CA LEU A 63 4.95 4.63 -8.69
C LEU A 63 4.37 5.72 -7.81
N HIS A 64 4.02 6.87 -8.39
CA HIS A 64 3.29 7.93 -7.71
C HIS A 64 1.83 7.90 -8.13
N MET A 65 0.95 7.73 -7.16
CA MET A 65 -0.48 7.58 -7.37
C MET A 65 -1.21 8.47 -6.35
N PRO A 66 -1.32 9.79 -6.61
CA PRO A 66 -1.83 10.73 -5.61
C PRO A 66 -3.29 10.49 -5.28
N ILE A 67 -3.58 10.42 -3.99
CA ILE A 67 -4.92 10.36 -3.42
C ILE A 67 -4.99 11.46 -2.37
N VAL A 68 -6.02 12.30 -2.43
CA VAL A 68 -6.23 13.36 -1.43
C VAL A 68 -6.43 12.72 -0.05
N ASP A 69 -5.78 13.28 0.96
CA ASP A 69 -5.84 12.71 2.31
C ASP A 69 -7.28 12.56 2.80
N MET A 70 -7.52 11.50 3.54
CA MET A 70 -8.83 11.10 4.09
C MET A 70 -9.85 10.64 3.03
N THR A 71 -9.52 10.71 1.74
CA THR A 71 -10.41 10.21 0.67
C THR A 71 -10.07 8.78 0.28
N ALA A 72 -10.93 8.19 -0.54
CA ALA A 72 -10.75 6.85 -1.07
C ALA A 72 -10.13 6.89 -2.47
N PRO A 73 -9.39 5.83 -2.86
CA PRO A 73 -8.88 5.72 -4.23
C PRO A 73 -10.02 5.50 -5.22
N GLY A 74 -9.81 5.93 -6.47
CA GLY A 74 -10.70 5.59 -7.57
C GLY A 74 -10.46 4.16 -8.06
N GLU A 75 -11.44 3.63 -8.82
CA GLU A 75 -11.36 2.26 -9.35
C GLU A 75 -10.09 2.00 -10.17
N GLN A 76 -9.75 2.95 -11.05
CA GLN A 76 -8.55 2.81 -11.90
C GLN A 76 -7.27 2.81 -11.08
N GLN A 77 -7.25 3.56 -9.98
CA GLN A 77 -6.10 3.59 -9.08
C GLN A 77 -5.94 2.24 -8.37
N ILE A 78 -7.03 1.65 -7.90
CA ILE A 78 -7.00 0.31 -7.28
C ILE A 78 -6.48 -0.72 -8.29
N ASP A 79 -7.02 -0.72 -9.50
CA ASP A 79 -6.61 -1.65 -10.55
C ASP A 79 -5.13 -1.49 -10.90
N SER A 80 -4.67 -0.26 -11.02
CA SER A 80 -3.26 0.04 -11.31
C SER A 80 -2.34 -0.41 -10.19
N PHE A 81 -2.76 -0.21 -8.94
CA PHE A 81 -2.01 -0.66 -7.77
C PHE A 81 -1.86 -2.18 -7.75
N VAL A 82 -2.97 -2.89 -7.93
CA VAL A 82 -2.94 -4.37 -7.93
C VAL A 82 -2.02 -4.89 -9.03
N ARG A 83 -2.15 -4.35 -10.26
CA ARG A 83 -1.28 -4.75 -11.37
C ARG A 83 0.19 -4.43 -11.10
N PHE A 84 0.48 -3.29 -10.51
CA PHE A 84 1.85 -2.91 -10.18
C PHE A 84 2.46 -3.89 -9.17
N VAL A 85 1.76 -4.18 -8.08
CA VAL A 85 2.26 -5.10 -7.05
C VAL A 85 2.49 -6.49 -7.64
N ASP A 86 1.54 -6.99 -8.45
CA ASP A 86 1.66 -8.31 -9.08
C ASP A 86 2.86 -8.35 -10.04
N ARG A 87 3.06 -7.30 -10.84
CA ARG A 87 4.20 -7.20 -11.74
C ARG A 87 5.52 -7.16 -10.97
N MET A 88 5.57 -6.37 -9.91
CA MET A 88 6.77 -6.26 -9.07
C MET A 88 7.09 -7.61 -8.42
N TRP A 89 6.08 -8.31 -7.93
CA TRP A 89 6.27 -9.62 -7.35
C TRP A 89 6.80 -10.63 -8.37
N ALA A 90 6.28 -10.61 -9.59
CA ALA A 90 6.78 -11.46 -10.68
C ALA A 90 8.25 -11.18 -11.01
N GLU A 91 8.70 -9.93 -10.80
CA GLU A 91 10.11 -9.53 -11.00
C GLU A 91 10.95 -9.70 -9.72
N LYS A 92 10.41 -10.34 -8.69
CA LYS A 92 11.06 -10.53 -7.37
C LYS A 92 11.41 -9.22 -6.68
N LYS A 93 10.52 -8.24 -6.78
CA LYS A 93 10.67 -6.92 -6.17
C LYS A 93 9.56 -6.71 -5.15
N PRO A 94 9.81 -6.99 -3.85
CA PRO A 94 8.84 -6.68 -2.80
C PRO A 94 8.48 -5.20 -2.80
N SER A 95 7.20 -4.91 -2.59
CA SER A 95 6.65 -3.56 -2.67
C SER A 95 6.30 -3.02 -1.29
N VAL A 96 6.46 -1.69 -1.13
CA VAL A 96 5.90 -0.95 -0.01
C VAL A 96 5.00 0.15 -0.55
N VAL A 97 3.87 0.37 0.11
CA VAL A 97 2.96 1.49 -0.17
C VAL A 97 2.90 2.40 1.04
N HIS A 98 2.89 3.71 0.83
CA HIS A 98 2.81 4.69 1.91
C HIS A 98 1.82 5.81 1.57
N CYS A 99 1.31 6.42 2.62
CA CYS A 99 0.66 7.72 2.58
C CYS A 99 1.35 8.63 3.60
N HIS A 100 0.62 9.45 4.38
CA HIS A 100 1.24 10.26 5.42
C HIS A 100 1.50 9.43 6.68
N ALA A 101 0.44 8.88 7.28
CA ALA A 101 0.53 8.08 8.51
C ALA A 101 0.66 6.57 8.27
N GLY A 102 0.54 6.11 7.01
CA GLY A 102 0.61 4.69 6.68
C GLY A 102 -0.61 3.89 7.12
N ILE A 103 -1.75 4.52 7.31
CA ILE A 103 -2.97 3.88 7.87
C ILE A 103 -4.13 3.94 6.88
N GLY A 104 -4.69 5.12 6.61
CA GLY A 104 -5.95 5.27 5.88
C GLY A 104 -5.86 4.92 4.40
N ARG A 105 -5.20 5.77 3.61
CA ARG A 105 -5.01 5.54 2.17
C ARG A 105 -4.22 4.26 1.92
N THR A 106 -3.16 4.05 2.67
CA THR A 106 -2.34 2.84 2.61
C THR A 106 -3.15 1.60 2.93
N GLY A 107 -3.89 1.61 4.03
CA GLY A 107 -4.72 0.47 4.45
C GLY A 107 -5.80 0.15 3.43
N THR A 108 -6.40 1.15 2.79
CA THR A 108 -7.41 0.95 1.75
C THR A 108 -6.82 0.17 0.57
N MET A 109 -5.66 0.59 0.08
CA MET A 109 -4.99 -0.11 -1.02
C MET A 109 -4.58 -1.52 -0.64
N LEU A 110 -4.05 -1.70 0.56
CA LEU A 110 -3.65 -3.03 1.07
C LEU A 110 -4.85 -3.96 1.18
N ALA A 111 -5.97 -3.47 1.72
CA ALA A 111 -7.20 -4.25 1.82
C ALA A 111 -7.72 -4.64 0.43
N CYS A 112 -7.72 -3.71 -0.52
CA CYS A 112 -8.12 -4.00 -1.90
C CYS A 112 -7.21 -5.06 -2.54
N TYR A 113 -5.92 -5.02 -2.26
CA TYR A 113 -5.01 -6.06 -2.74
C TYR A 113 -5.41 -7.45 -2.21
N LEU A 114 -5.73 -7.55 -0.91
CA LEU A 114 -6.20 -8.81 -0.32
C LEU A 114 -7.52 -9.27 -0.97
N VAL A 115 -8.42 -8.33 -1.25
CA VAL A 115 -9.67 -8.65 -1.97
C VAL A 115 -9.36 -9.19 -3.36
N SER A 116 -8.40 -8.61 -4.06
CA SER A 116 -8.00 -9.09 -5.40
C SER A 116 -7.47 -10.52 -5.37
N LYS A 117 -7.01 -11.01 -4.23
CA LYS A 117 -6.49 -12.37 -4.03
C LYS A 117 -7.53 -13.33 -3.45
N GLY A 118 -8.81 -12.94 -3.43
CA GLY A 118 -9.90 -13.83 -3.07
C GLY A 118 -10.48 -13.65 -1.67
N ASN A 119 -9.99 -12.66 -0.92
CA ASN A 119 -10.57 -12.39 0.41
C ASN A 119 -11.82 -11.51 0.30
N GLU A 120 -12.85 -11.85 1.06
CA GLU A 120 -14.00 -10.94 1.21
C GLU A 120 -13.60 -9.75 2.08
N PRO A 121 -14.27 -8.58 1.95
CA PRO A 121 -13.90 -7.38 2.68
C PRO A 121 -13.73 -7.55 4.19
N PRO A 122 -14.65 -8.23 4.94
CA PRO A 122 -14.43 -8.43 6.37
C PRO A 122 -13.14 -9.17 6.68
N LYS A 123 -12.80 -10.18 5.89
CA LYS A 123 -11.57 -10.95 6.07
C LYS A 123 -10.33 -10.14 5.71
N ALA A 124 -10.40 -9.36 4.64
CA ALA A 124 -9.30 -8.48 4.24
C ALA A 124 -8.99 -7.46 5.34
N LEU A 125 -10.03 -6.85 5.91
CA LEU A 125 -9.89 -5.86 6.98
C LEU A 125 -9.37 -6.51 8.27
N GLU A 126 -9.82 -7.72 8.59
CA GLU A 126 -9.30 -8.48 9.74
C GLU A 126 -7.81 -8.77 9.59
N LEU A 127 -7.38 -9.26 8.42
CA LEU A 127 -5.97 -9.53 8.14
C LEU A 127 -5.12 -8.26 8.21
N LEU A 128 -5.63 -7.17 7.64
CA LEU A 128 -4.97 -5.87 7.70
C LEU A 128 -4.72 -5.47 9.16
N LYS A 129 -5.75 -5.58 10.00
CA LYS A 129 -5.67 -5.21 11.41
C LYS A 129 -4.73 -6.12 12.19
N GLN A 130 -4.78 -7.43 11.93
CA GLN A 130 -3.87 -8.39 12.57
C GLN A 130 -2.41 -8.12 12.24
N LYS A 131 -2.11 -7.86 10.98
CA LYS A 131 -0.73 -7.68 10.51
C LYS A 131 -0.16 -6.31 10.80
N ARG A 132 -1.00 -5.27 10.79
CA ARG A 132 -0.54 -3.88 10.89
C ARG A 132 -1.04 -3.15 12.14
N GLY A 133 -2.04 -3.67 12.84
CA GLY A 133 -2.57 -3.08 14.06
C GLY A 133 -3.66 -2.04 13.84
N TYR A 134 -4.01 -1.72 12.57
CA TYR A 134 -4.94 -0.64 12.24
C TYR A 134 -6.02 -1.09 11.28
N GLY A 135 -7.22 -0.48 11.40
CA GLY A 135 -8.23 -0.48 10.36
C GLY A 135 -8.05 0.71 9.42
N LEU A 136 -9.15 1.19 8.86
CA LEU A 136 -9.18 2.37 8.00
C LEU A 136 -9.73 3.59 8.77
N PHE A 137 -9.67 4.79 8.18
CA PHE A 137 -10.09 6.00 8.88
C PHE A 137 -11.53 6.43 8.57
N THR A 138 -11.95 6.35 7.31
CA THR A 138 -13.22 6.96 6.87
C THR A 138 -14.21 5.94 6.33
N PRO A 139 -15.53 6.22 6.43
CA PRO A 139 -16.54 5.37 5.80
C PRO A 139 -16.32 5.19 4.31
N GLU A 140 -15.86 6.22 3.60
CA GLU A 140 -15.58 6.17 2.16
C GLU A 140 -14.47 5.19 1.84
N GLN A 141 -13.47 5.08 2.71
CA GLN A 141 -12.38 4.11 2.55
C GLN A 141 -12.90 2.68 2.71
N TYR A 142 -13.74 2.42 3.71
CA TYR A 142 -14.39 1.11 3.86
C TYR A 142 -15.27 0.79 2.67
N GLU A 143 -16.05 1.76 2.21
CA GLU A 143 -16.93 1.61 1.05
C GLU A 143 -16.13 1.26 -0.22
N ALA A 144 -14.97 1.89 -0.41
CA ALA A 144 -14.13 1.60 -1.57
C ALA A 144 -13.70 0.13 -1.63
N VAL A 145 -13.38 -0.48 -0.49
CA VAL A 145 -13.04 -1.90 -0.41
C VAL A 145 -14.25 -2.77 -0.79
N GLU A 146 -15.42 -2.44 -0.26
CA GLU A 146 -16.68 -3.13 -0.57
C GLU A 146 -17.02 -3.03 -2.06
N LEU A 147 -16.97 -1.82 -2.62
CA LEU A 147 -17.29 -1.59 -4.04
C LEU A 147 -16.31 -2.33 -4.95
N TYR A 148 -15.03 -2.36 -4.60
CA TYR A 148 -14.04 -3.11 -5.35
C TYR A 148 -14.37 -4.60 -5.36
N PHE A 149 -14.75 -5.17 -4.22
CA PHE A 149 -15.13 -6.57 -4.11
C PHE A 149 -16.32 -6.89 -5.03
N TRP A 150 -17.37 -6.08 -4.97
CA TRP A 150 -18.56 -6.31 -5.80
C TRP A 150 -18.25 -6.15 -7.28
N ARG A 151 -17.43 -5.19 -7.65
CA ARG A 151 -16.99 -4.99 -9.03
C ARG A 151 -16.22 -6.20 -9.55
N LYS A 152 -15.32 -6.75 -8.75
CA LYS A 152 -14.55 -7.95 -9.10
C LYS A 152 -15.47 -9.16 -9.23
N LYS A 153 -16.45 -9.30 -8.36
CA LYS A 153 -17.42 -10.39 -8.42
C LYS A 153 -18.29 -10.31 -9.67
N ALA A 154 -18.76 -9.13 -10.02
CA ALA A 154 -19.54 -8.91 -11.23
C ALA A 154 -18.75 -9.26 -12.49
N ALA A 155 -17.47 -8.84 -12.56
CA ALA A 155 -16.59 -9.17 -13.69
C ALA A 155 -16.34 -10.68 -13.80
N SER A 156 -16.16 -11.38 -12.67
CA SER A 156 -15.99 -12.83 -12.62
C SER A 156 -17.24 -13.56 -13.12
N SER A 157 -18.43 -13.10 -12.75
CA SER A 157 -19.71 -13.70 -13.20
C SER A 157 -19.93 -13.57 -14.71
N ARG A 158 -19.44 -12.48 -15.32
CA ARG A 158 -19.57 -12.25 -16.77
C ARG A 158 -18.68 -13.17 -17.62
N ARG A 159 -17.68 -13.80 -17.02
CA ARG A 159 -16.74 -14.69 -17.73
C ARG A 159 -17.20 -16.13 -17.79
N LYS A 160 -18.29 -16.46 -17.13
CA LYS A 160 -18.89 -17.83 -17.14
C LYS A 160 -19.85 -18.02 -18.30
#